data_ca5b9d629bc2f02eecad587bcc20f3b7
#
_entry.id   ca5b9d629bc2f02eecad587bcc20f3b7
#
_cell.length_a   1.000
_cell.length_b   1.000
_cell.length_c   1.000
_cell.angle_alpha   90.00
_cell.angle_beta   90.00
_cell.angle_gamma   90.00
#
_symmetry.space_group_name_H-M   'P 1'
#
loop_
_entity.id
_entity.type
_entity.pdbx_description
1 polymer ?
#
loop_
_entity_poly.entity_id
_entity_poly.type
_entity_poly.pdbx_seq_one_letter_code
_entity_poly.pdbx_strand_id
1 'polypeptide(L)'
;MDFIRTLHGDISKEELGFTYSHEHIVCRPAYWQERGEDDLLLDDKEKSKRDVLDFKQHGGRSIVDATAVDYGRDVQAVQEIAIETGIHIVGTAGFNKSFLWDAKIKEELKPLTGDYASYAQWIEAKSINELADFVIREVEEGLEGTPFKAGQVKFGTGYNRITPLEEKTLRAVARAHHETKAPIHSHTEVGTMALEQIDLLKSEGVELSYLSLGHMDRNPDPYYHEQIASTGAYMSFDGIGKIKYAPESSRISLILELVRKGYEDQILISGDTARKTYYKHYDHGLGLEYIISKWVPRFVDEANRCGFDGRKLVEKFFVSNPASCFSFKK
;
A
#
# COMPACT_ATOMS: atom_id res chain seq x y z
N MET A 1 17.28 -7.50 -15.73
CA MET A 1 17.48 -6.33 -14.84
C MET A 1 16.24 -6.17 -14.03
N ASP A 2 16.38 -5.84 -12.78
CA ASP A 2 15.23 -5.51 -11.93
C ASP A 2 14.55 -4.24 -12.44
N PHE A 3 13.25 -4.16 -12.33
CA PHE A 3 12.45 -3.02 -12.76
C PHE A 3 11.30 -2.77 -11.78
N ILE A 4 10.70 -1.60 -11.85
CA ILE A 4 9.48 -1.26 -11.12
C ILE A 4 8.38 -1.00 -12.13
N ARG A 5 7.24 -1.65 -11.95
CA ARG A 5 6.09 -1.48 -12.83
C ARG A 5 5.17 -0.37 -12.35
N THR A 6 4.91 0.58 -13.23
CA THR A 6 3.99 1.69 -13.02
C THR A 6 2.80 1.61 -13.98
N LEU A 7 1.75 2.39 -13.74
CA LEU A 7 0.57 2.44 -14.61
C LEU A 7 0.85 2.98 -16.03
N HIS A 8 2.04 3.51 -16.29
CA HIS A 8 2.43 4.01 -17.61
C HIS A 8 3.71 3.35 -18.15
N GLY A 9 4.10 2.22 -17.57
CA GLY A 9 5.23 1.41 -18.05
C GLY A 9 6.22 1.04 -16.97
N ASP A 10 7.17 0.20 -17.33
CA ASP A 10 8.22 -0.25 -16.44
C ASP A 10 9.35 0.79 -16.40
N ILE A 11 9.88 1.09 -15.21
CA ILE A 11 10.96 2.04 -14.96
C ILE A 11 12.12 1.35 -14.23
N SER A 12 13.31 1.95 -14.25
CA SER A 12 14.42 1.51 -13.41
C SER A 12 14.20 1.85 -11.94
N LYS A 13 14.96 1.22 -11.04
CA LYS A 13 14.90 1.52 -9.59
C LYS A 13 15.28 2.97 -9.27
N GLU A 14 16.22 3.52 -10.04
CA GLU A 14 16.75 4.88 -9.87
C GLU A 14 15.72 5.94 -10.27
N GLU A 15 14.82 5.63 -11.21
CA GLU A 15 13.76 6.53 -11.65
C GLU A 15 12.64 6.68 -10.63
N LEU A 16 12.48 5.71 -9.70
CA LEU A 16 11.42 5.73 -8.69
C LEU A 16 11.51 6.99 -7.80
N GLY A 17 12.70 7.33 -7.31
CA GLY A 17 12.95 8.52 -6.50
C GLY A 17 12.18 8.56 -5.18
N PHE A 18 11.84 9.76 -4.72
CA PHE A 18 11.13 9.95 -3.45
C PHE A 18 9.70 9.41 -3.53
N THR A 19 9.41 8.38 -2.75
CA THR A 19 8.23 7.53 -2.91
C THR A 19 7.38 7.46 -1.63
N TYR A 20 6.06 7.64 -1.78
CA TYR A 20 5.10 7.23 -0.76
C TYR A 20 4.68 5.77 -1.00
N SER A 21 4.89 4.94 0.00
CA SER A 21 4.75 3.48 -0.12
C SER A 21 3.32 2.94 0.04
N HIS A 22 2.36 3.77 0.44
CA HIS A 22 0.97 3.36 0.67
C HIS A 22 0.05 4.58 0.68
N GLU A 23 -0.64 4.83 -0.45
CA GLU A 23 -1.65 5.89 -0.58
C GLU A 23 -2.89 5.38 -1.32
N HIS A 24 -3.94 6.18 -1.34
CA HIS A 24 -5.15 5.98 -2.15
C HIS A 24 -5.45 7.28 -2.92
N ILE A 25 -5.50 7.24 -4.25
CA ILE A 25 -5.60 8.46 -5.07
C ILE A 25 -7.03 8.72 -5.53
N VAL A 26 -7.66 7.75 -6.20
CA VAL A 26 -9.06 7.80 -6.60
C VAL A 26 -9.70 6.46 -6.26
N CYS A 27 -10.71 6.48 -5.39
CA CYS A 27 -11.40 5.25 -5.00
C CYS A 27 -12.83 5.52 -4.52
N ARG A 28 -13.69 4.52 -4.72
CA ARG A 28 -15.09 4.52 -4.27
C ARG A 28 -15.40 3.19 -3.57
N PRO A 29 -14.97 3.02 -2.30
CA PRO A 29 -15.20 1.77 -1.57
C PRO A 29 -16.70 1.44 -1.54
N ALA A 30 -17.09 0.26 -2.01
CA ALA A 30 -18.50 -0.10 -2.26
C ALA A 30 -19.40 -0.03 -1.00
N TYR A 31 -18.81 -0.15 0.19
CA TYR A 31 -19.51 -0.10 1.48
C TYR A 31 -19.77 1.32 2.03
N TRP A 32 -19.34 2.37 1.32
CA TRP A 32 -19.47 3.76 1.82
C TRP A 32 -20.93 4.18 2.11
N GLN A 33 -21.86 3.75 1.25
CA GLN A 33 -23.29 4.06 1.41
C GLN A 33 -23.90 3.38 2.63
N GLU A 34 -23.57 2.11 2.86
CA GLU A 34 -24.09 1.31 3.96
C GLU A 34 -23.65 1.86 5.33
N ARG A 35 -22.52 2.56 5.36
CA ARG A 35 -21.97 3.18 6.56
C ARG A 35 -22.27 4.64 6.71
N GLY A 36 -22.80 5.29 5.67
CA GLY A 36 -22.94 6.74 5.65
C GLY A 36 -21.60 7.49 5.73
N GLU A 37 -20.53 6.86 5.24
CA GLU A 37 -19.16 7.39 5.32
C GLU A 37 -18.70 7.96 3.97
N ASP A 38 -19.34 9.03 3.48
CA ASP A 38 -18.95 9.73 2.25
C ASP A 38 -17.55 10.37 2.30
N ASP A 39 -16.96 10.48 3.49
CA ASP A 39 -15.54 10.81 3.72
C ASP A 39 -14.58 9.82 3.04
N LEU A 40 -15.01 8.57 2.80
CA LEU A 40 -14.23 7.55 2.09
C LEU A 40 -14.20 7.73 0.57
N LEU A 41 -15.01 8.61 0.01
CA LEU A 41 -15.10 8.81 -1.44
C LEU A 41 -14.04 9.77 -1.94
N LEU A 42 -12.97 9.24 -2.48
CA LEU A 42 -11.99 10.01 -3.26
C LEU A 42 -12.41 9.94 -4.74
N ASP A 43 -13.49 10.62 -5.10
CA ASP A 43 -14.18 10.47 -6.37
C ASP A 43 -14.10 11.70 -7.30
N ASP A 44 -13.33 12.70 -6.93
CA ASP A 44 -13.05 13.89 -7.73
C ASP A 44 -11.59 13.86 -8.23
N LYS A 45 -11.42 13.45 -9.48
CA LYS A 45 -10.07 13.33 -10.12
C LYS A 45 -9.28 14.64 -10.04
N GLU A 46 -9.93 15.78 -10.25
CA GLU A 46 -9.24 17.09 -10.26
C GLU A 46 -8.75 17.49 -8.86
N LYS A 47 -9.50 17.17 -7.82
CA LYS A 47 -9.05 17.40 -6.43
C LYS A 47 -7.88 16.48 -6.08
N SER A 48 -7.98 15.18 -6.37
CA SER A 48 -6.87 14.23 -6.16
C SER A 48 -5.61 14.65 -6.94
N LYS A 49 -5.77 15.06 -8.20
CA LYS A 49 -4.65 15.55 -9.02
C LYS A 49 -3.94 16.76 -8.40
N ARG A 50 -4.68 17.70 -7.80
CA ARG A 50 -4.06 18.86 -7.13
C ARG A 50 -3.20 18.45 -5.95
N ASP A 51 -3.65 17.51 -5.12
CA ASP A 51 -2.83 16.98 -4.02
C ASP A 51 -1.58 16.24 -4.54
N VAL A 52 -1.69 15.49 -5.64
CA VAL A 52 -0.53 14.86 -6.30
C VAL A 52 0.44 15.90 -6.86
N LEU A 53 -0.05 17.03 -7.40
CA LEU A 53 0.79 18.13 -7.84
C LEU A 53 1.48 18.83 -6.66
N ASP A 54 0.81 19.03 -5.55
CA ASP A 54 1.42 19.56 -4.33
C ASP A 54 2.55 18.65 -3.82
N PHE A 55 2.33 17.32 -3.81
CA PHE A 55 3.37 16.33 -3.51
C PHE A 55 4.58 16.48 -4.46
N LYS A 56 4.33 16.55 -5.77
CA LYS A 56 5.38 16.74 -6.79
C LYS A 56 6.17 18.04 -6.57
N GLN A 57 5.49 19.16 -6.30
CA GLN A 57 6.12 20.46 -6.09
C GLN A 57 7.08 20.47 -4.90
N HIS A 58 6.84 19.61 -3.90
CA HIS A 58 7.71 19.45 -2.74
C HIS A 58 8.83 18.40 -2.94
N GLY A 59 8.95 17.82 -4.13
CA GLY A 59 10.03 16.88 -4.48
C GLY A 59 9.63 15.41 -4.54
N GLY A 60 8.34 15.10 -4.37
CA GLY A 60 7.81 13.75 -4.57
C GLY A 60 7.94 13.27 -6.02
N ARG A 61 8.19 11.99 -6.21
CA ARG A 61 8.43 11.37 -7.54
C ARG A 61 7.49 10.21 -7.82
N SER A 62 7.17 9.42 -6.81
CA SER A 62 6.38 8.20 -7.00
C SER A 62 5.38 7.98 -5.86
N ILE A 63 4.27 7.35 -6.17
CA ILE A 63 3.23 6.95 -5.22
C ILE A 63 2.87 5.49 -5.49
N VAL A 64 2.80 4.69 -4.43
CA VAL A 64 2.20 3.37 -4.49
C VAL A 64 0.72 3.51 -4.12
N ASP A 65 -0.16 3.37 -5.11
CA ASP A 65 -1.60 3.34 -4.89
C ASP A 65 -2.03 1.95 -4.44
N ALA A 66 -2.27 1.79 -3.14
CA ALA A 66 -2.59 0.53 -2.50
C ALA A 66 -4.06 0.11 -2.64
N THR A 67 -4.79 0.71 -3.57
CA THR A 67 -6.22 0.47 -3.80
C THR A 67 -6.44 -0.84 -4.56
N ALA A 68 -6.91 -1.87 -3.86
CA ALA A 68 -7.27 -3.16 -4.44
C ALA A 68 -8.67 -3.13 -5.08
N VAL A 69 -9.04 -4.20 -5.82
CA VAL A 69 -10.29 -4.30 -6.57
C VAL A 69 -11.54 -4.10 -5.70
N ASP A 70 -11.52 -4.63 -4.47
CA ASP A 70 -12.60 -4.56 -3.48
C ASP A 70 -12.66 -3.23 -2.71
N TYR A 71 -11.70 -2.33 -2.95
CA TYR A 71 -11.70 -0.97 -2.39
C TYR A 71 -12.17 0.09 -3.40
N GLY A 72 -12.67 -0.35 -4.54
CA GLY A 72 -13.32 0.53 -5.52
C GLY A 72 -12.39 1.47 -6.25
N ARG A 73 -11.21 0.99 -6.65
CA ARG A 73 -10.23 1.76 -7.45
C ARG A 73 -10.85 2.27 -8.75
N ASP A 74 -10.32 3.37 -9.25
CA ASP A 74 -10.59 3.94 -10.56
C ASP A 74 -9.26 4.01 -11.33
N VAL A 75 -8.94 2.90 -12.01
CA VAL A 75 -7.65 2.71 -12.69
C VAL A 75 -7.42 3.78 -13.76
N GLN A 76 -8.47 4.12 -14.52
CA GLN A 76 -8.39 5.10 -15.60
C GLN A 76 -8.08 6.49 -15.05
N ALA A 77 -8.80 6.93 -14.03
CA ALA A 77 -8.58 8.25 -13.43
C ALA A 77 -7.18 8.36 -12.80
N VAL A 78 -6.70 7.31 -12.13
CA VAL A 78 -5.35 7.31 -11.53
C VAL A 78 -4.26 7.33 -12.59
N GLN A 79 -4.43 6.61 -13.68
CA GLN A 79 -3.49 6.60 -14.81
C GLN A 79 -3.45 7.97 -15.51
N GLU A 80 -4.59 8.62 -15.72
CA GLU A 80 -4.66 9.98 -16.26
C GLU A 80 -3.93 10.98 -15.35
N ILE A 81 -4.11 10.90 -14.04
CA ILE A 81 -3.36 11.71 -13.06
C ILE A 81 -1.86 11.45 -13.19
N ALA A 82 -1.42 10.19 -13.33
CA ALA A 82 -0.01 9.85 -13.49
C ALA A 82 0.60 10.54 -14.72
N ILE A 83 -0.09 10.49 -15.86
CA ILE A 83 0.37 11.14 -17.11
C ILE A 83 0.38 12.67 -16.96
N GLU A 84 -0.73 13.26 -16.52
CA GLU A 84 -0.89 14.72 -16.44
C GLU A 84 0.10 15.35 -15.43
N THR A 85 0.41 14.64 -14.35
CA THR A 85 1.35 15.12 -13.34
C THR A 85 2.80 14.70 -13.58
N GLY A 86 3.03 13.64 -14.36
CA GLY A 86 4.34 13.02 -14.54
C GLY A 86 4.88 12.35 -13.26
N ILE A 87 4.00 11.98 -12.32
CA ILE A 87 4.32 11.17 -11.14
C ILE A 87 4.23 9.69 -11.52
N HIS A 88 5.19 8.89 -11.09
CA HIS A 88 5.12 7.45 -11.24
C HIS A 88 4.12 6.87 -10.24
N ILE A 89 3.11 6.13 -10.73
CA ILE A 89 2.13 5.48 -9.85
C ILE A 89 2.21 3.98 -10.03
N VAL A 90 2.48 3.27 -8.94
CA VAL A 90 2.47 1.81 -8.86
C VAL A 90 1.04 1.38 -8.51
N GLY A 91 0.37 0.67 -9.43
CA GLY A 91 -0.99 0.16 -9.21
C GLY A 91 -0.98 -1.18 -8.48
N THR A 92 -2.10 -1.52 -7.85
CA THR A 92 -2.22 -2.71 -6.98
C THR A 92 -3.26 -3.69 -7.50
N ALA A 93 -2.86 -4.95 -7.72
CA ALA A 93 -3.75 -6.09 -7.95
C ALA A 93 -4.12 -6.80 -6.63
N GLY A 94 -5.13 -7.67 -6.67
CA GLY A 94 -5.48 -8.50 -5.52
C GLY A 94 -6.58 -7.91 -4.64
N PHE A 95 -6.49 -8.18 -3.33
CA PHE A 95 -7.62 -8.06 -2.40
C PHE A 95 -7.23 -7.24 -1.17
N ASN A 96 -8.22 -6.66 -0.48
CA ASN A 96 -8.04 -6.04 0.82
C ASN A 96 -8.39 -7.06 1.93
N LYS A 97 -9.33 -6.81 2.80
CA LYS A 97 -9.71 -7.64 3.96
C LYS A 97 -11.19 -8.01 3.93
N SER A 98 -11.55 -9.13 4.58
CA SER A 98 -12.90 -9.72 4.56
C SER A 98 -14.02 -8.77 5.02
N PHE A 99 -13.71 -7.85 5.90
CA PHE A 99 -14.62 -6.81 6.37
C PHE A 99 -15.27 -5.96 5.25
N LEU A 100 -14.63 -5.87 4.08
CA LEU A 100 -15.10 -5.10 2.93
C LEU A 100 -15.93 -5.95 1.95
N TRP A 101 -15.96 -7.27 2.10
CA TRP A 101 -16.37 -8.19 1.06
C TRP A 101 -17.88 -8.47 1.01
N ASP A 102 -18.65 -8.03 2.01
CA ASP A 102 -20.12 -8.06 1.91
C ASP A 102 -20.67 -7.03 0.90
N ALA A 103 -19.83 -6.08 0.49
CA ALA A 103 -20.18 -5.07 -0.48
C ALA A 103 -20.40 -5.66 -1.89
N LYS A 104 -21.30 -5.04 -2.66
CA LYS A 104 -21.61 -5.43 -4.03
C LYS A 104 -20.41 -5.25 -4.96
N ILE A 105 -20.23 -6.22 -5.85
CA ILE A 105 -19.29 -6.08 -6.96
C ILE A 105 -19.84 -5.04 -7.95
N LYS A 106 -18.97 -4.16 -8.43
CA LYS A 106 -19.32 -3.19 -9.49
C LYS A 106 -19.77 -3.92 -10.75
N GLU A 107 -20.78 -3.40 -11.45
CA GLU A 107 -21.30 -4.02 -12.69
C GLU A 107 -20.19 -4.17 -13.75
N GLU A 108 -19.29 -3.21 -13.83
CA GLU A 108 -18.17 -3.21 -14.78
C GLU A 108 -17.17 -4.34 -14.53
N LEU A 109 -17.12 -4.90 -13.31
CA LEU A 109 -16.23 -6.01 -12.96
C LEU A 109 -16.86 -7.39 -13.22
N LYS A 110 -18.18 -7.49 -13.42
CA LYS A 110 -18.87 -8.76 -13.64
C LYS A 110 -18.30 -9.58 -14.83
N PRO A 111 -17.86 -8.98 -15.94
CA PRO A 111 -17.20 -9.74 -17.01
C PRO A 111 -15.92 -10.48 -16.54
N LEU A 112 -15.26 -9.99 -15.50
CA LEU A 112 -14.01 -10.55 -14.97
C LEU A 112 -14.24 -11.48 -13.78
N THR A 113 -15.19 -11.14 -12.92
CA THR A 113 -15.45 -11.85 -11.67
C THR A 113 -16.55 -12.91 -11.83
N GLY A 114 -17.53 -12.68 -12.70
CA GLY A 114 -18.78 -13.41 -12.79
C GLY A 114 -19.93 -12.69 -12.08
N ASP A 115 -21.14 -13.22 -12.20
CA ASP A 115 -22.35 -12.63 -11.61
C ASP A 115 -22.55 -13.07 -10.15
N TYR A 116 -21.74 -12.52 -9.25
CA TYR A 116 -21.86 -12.70 -7.81
C TYR A 116 -22.41 -11.44 -7.16
N ALA A 117 -23.19 -11.59 -6.10
CA ALA A 117 -23.81 -10.46 -5.42
C ALA A 117 -22.80 -9.64 -4.58
N SER A 118 -21.72 -10.27 -4.11
CA SER A 118 -20.69 -9.61 -3.28
C SER A 118 -19.30 -10.20 -3.53
N TYR A 119 -18.27 -9.47 -3.11
CA TYR A 119 -16.89 -9.97 -3.13
C TYR A 119 -16.73 -11.24 -2.28
N ALA A 120 -17.41 -11.34 -1.12
CA ALA A 120 -17.38 -12.55 -0.29
C ALA A 120 -17.86 -13.77 -1.06
N GLN A 121 -19.01 -13.69 -1.73
CA GLN A 121 -19.55 -14.80 -2.53
C GLN A 121 -18.62 -15.18 -3.69
N TRP A 122 -18.05 -14.20 -4.37
CA TRP A 122 -17.10 -14.45 -5.44
C TRP A 122 -15.84 -15.18 -4.93
N ILE A 123 -15.23 -14.67 -3.86
CA ILE A 123 -14.03 -15.27 -3.26
C ILE A 123 -14.33 -16.67 -2.72
N GLU A 124 -15.48 -16.86 -2.09
CA GLU A 124 -15.89 -18.16 -1.56
C GLU A 124 -16.07 -19.21 -2.67
N ALA A 125 -16.72 -18.84 -3.78
CA ALA A 125 -17.02 -19.73 -4.90
C ALA A 125 -15.78 -20.12 -5.72
N LYS A 126 -14.74 -19.31 -5.74
CA LYS A 126 -13.52 -19.55 -6.51
C LYS A 126 -12.51 -20.39 -5.75
N SER A 127 -11.76 -21.24 -6.46
CA SER A 127 -10.57 -21.91 -5.93
C SER A 127 -9.41 -20.92 -5.73
N ILE A 128 -8.40 -21.30 -4.95
CA ILE A 128 -7.17 -20.51 -4.79
C ILE A 128 -6.51 -20.25 -6.15
N ASN A 129 -6.51 -21.25 -7.05
CA ASN A 129 -5.91 -21.07 -8.38
C ASN A 129 -6.68 -20.06 -9.23
N GLU A 130 -8.01 -20.12 -9.27
CA GLU A 130 -8.81 -19.13 -10.03
C GLU A 130 -8.64 -17.71 -9.50
N LEU A 131 -8.49 -17.54 -8.18
CA LEU A 131 -8.17 -16.23 -7.59
C LEU A 131 -6.74 -15.80 -7.92
N ALA A 132 -5.77 -16.71 -7.93
CA ALA A 132 -4.41 -16.44 -8.36
C ALA A 132 -4.37 -16.04 -9.84
N ASP A 133 -5.08 -16.75 -10.72
CA ASP A 133 -5.18 -16.43 -12.15
C ASP A 133 -5.79 -15.04 -12.39
N PHE A 134 -6.75 -14.63 -11.56
CA PHE A 134 -7.29 -13.27 -11.60
C PHE A 134 -6.19 -12.23 -11.29
N VAL A 135 -5.43 -12.44 -10.21
CA VAL A 135 -4.33 -11.54 -9.81
C VAL A 135 -3.21 -11.53 -10.84
N ILE A 136 -2.82 -12.69 -11.39
CA ILE A 136 -1.80 -12.82 -12.44
C ILE A 136 -2.19 -12.01 -13.67
N ARG A 137 -3.44 -12.11 -14.13
CA ARG A 137 -3.95 -11.33 -15.28
C ARG A 137 -3.83 -9.83 -15.02
N GLU A 138 -4.15 -9.35 -13.83
CA GLU A 138 -4.01 -7.93 -13.49
C GLU A 138 -2.55 -7.45 -13.51
N VAL A 139 -1.60 -8.34 -13.20
CA VAL A 139 -0.15 -8.05 -13.29
C VAL A 139 0.35 -8.14 -14.74
N GLU A 140 -0.09 -9.15 -15.51
CA GLU A 140 0.48 -9.44 -16.84
C GLU A 140 -0.27 -8.78 -18.00
N GLU A 141 -1.59 -8.63 -17.89
CA GLU A 141 -2.44 -8.10 -18.95
C GLU A 141 -2.92 -6.68 -18.61
N GLY A 142 -3.40 -6.45 -17.38
CA GLY A 142 -3.83 -5.15 -16.89
C GLY A 142 -4.98 -5.20 -15.89
N LEU A 143 -5.02 -4.18 -15.05
CA LEU A 143 -6.02 -3.98 -14.01
C LEU A 143 -7.42 -3.80 -14.61
N GLU A 144 -8.39 -4.57 -14.14
CA GLU A 144 -9.81 -4.46 -14.54
C GLU A 144 -10.05 -4.49 -16.06
N GLY A 145 -9.21 -5.23 -16.81
CA GLY A 145 -9.30 -5.33 -18.26
C GLY A 145 -8.78 -4.11 -19.02
N THR A 146 -8.18 -3.14 -18.35
CA THR A 146 -7.43 -2.04 -18.98
C THR A 146 -6.03 -2.52 -19.39
N PRO A 147 -5.28 -1.76 -20.22
CA PRO A 147 -3.89 -2.10 -20.52
C PRO A 147 -2.90 -1.70 -19.39
N PHE A 148 -3.37 -1.15 -18.28
CA PHE A 148 -2.54 -0.64 -17.20
C PHE A 148 -2.25 -1.73 -16.18
N LYS A 149 -1.00 -2.18 -16.12
CA LYS A 149 -0.57 -3.35 -15.34
C LYS A 149 -0.31 -3.00 -13.88
N ALA A 150 -0.63 -3.94 -12.97
CA ALA A 150 -0.29 -3.80 -11.56
C ALA A 150 1.22 -3.92 -11.33
N GLY A 151 1.76 -3.09 -10.44
CA GLY A 151 3.15 -3.12 -10.00
C GLY A 151 3.35 -3.81 -8.65
N GLN A 152 2.27 -4.17 -7.96
CA GLN A 152 2.29 -5.01 -6.75
C GLN A 152 1.01 -5.82 -6.63
N VAL A 153 1.05 -6.86 -5.78
CA VAL A 153 -0.12 -7.67 -5.41
C VAL A 153 -0.44 -7.48 -3.93
N LYS A 154 -1.72 -7.53 -3.56
CA LYS A 154 -2.18 -7.21 -2.21
C LYS A 154 -3.10 -8.29 -1.65
N PHE A 155 -3.00 -8.52 -0.34
CA PHE A 155 -3.98 -9.18 0.50
C PHE A 155 -4.11 -8.44 1.83
N GLY A 156 -5.03 -8.86 2.70
CA GLY A 156 -5.16 -8.26 4.03
C GLY A 156 -5.85 -9.17 5.03
N THR A 157 -5.72 -8.84 6.31
CA THR A 157 -6.33 -9.58 7.41
C THR A 157 -7.04 -8.67 8.39
N GLY A 158 -8.02 -9.22 9.10
CA GLY A 158 -8.79 -8.52 10.12
C GLY A 158 -8.06 -8.35 11.45
N TYR A 159 -8.72 -7.66 12.37
CA TYR A 159 -8.19 -7.39 13.71
C TYR A 159 -8.09 -8.68 14.54
N ASN A 160 -6.86 -9.00 14.97
CA ASN A 160 -6.52 -10.19 15.77
C ASN A 160 -7.06 -11.52 15.21
N ARG A 161 -7.25 -11.61 13.89
CA ARG A 161 -7.68 -12.85 13.24
C ARG A 161 -7.34 -12.87 11.76
N ILE A 162 -7.18 -14.07 11.23
CA ILE A 162 -7.19 -14.38 9.80
C ILE A 162 -8.40 -15.28 9.54
N THR A 163 -9.36 -14.79 8.76
CA THR A 163 -10.53 -15.61 8.39
C THR A 163 -10.16 -16.63 7.31
N PRO A 164 -10.93 -17.73 7.12
CA PRO A 164 -10.66 -18.68 6.05
C PRO A 164 -10.62 -18.07 4.64
N LEU A 165 -11.43 -17.03 4.38
CA LEU A 165 -11.40 -16.32 3.09
C LEU A 165 -10.19 -15.43 2.96
N GLU A 166 -9.72 -14.79 4.04
CA GLU A 166 -8.46 -14.01 4.05
C GLU A 166 -7.25 -14.90 3.85
N GLU A 167 -7.19 -16.07 4.50
CA GLU A 167 -6.14 -17.06 4.25
C GLU A 167 -6.17 -17.53 2.79
N LYS A 168 -7.35 -17.76 2.22
CA LYS A 168 -7.54 -18.17 0.83
C LYS A 168 -6.98 -17.12 -0.15
N THR A 169 -7.26 -15.83 0.07
CA THR A 169 -6.73 -14.74 -0.77
C THR A 169 -5.24 -14.54 -0.57
N LEU A 170 -4.71 -14.68 0.65
CA LEU A 170 -3.27 -14.68 0.92
C LEU A 170 -2.55 -15.75 0.11
N ARG A 171 -3.05 -17.01 0.14
CA ARG A 171 -2.47 -18.12 -0.62
C ARG A 171 -2.56 -17.89 -2.14
N ALA A 172 -3.66 -17.29 -2.63
CA ALA A 172 -3.80 -16.91 -4.03
C ALA A 172 -2.78 -15.85 -4.44
N VAL A 173 -2.58 -14.83 -3.61
CA VAL A 173 -1.57 -13.78 -3.83
C VAL A 173 -0.14 -14.35 -3.78
N ALA A 174 0.16 -15.27 -2.87
CA ALA A 174 1.44 -15.96 -2.83
C ALA A 174 1.73 -16.72 -4.14
N ARG A 175 0.73 -17.43 -4.70
CA ARG A 175 0.86 -18.10 -6.01
C ARG A 175 1.06 -17.11 -7.16
N ALA A 176 0.30 -16.02 -7.17
CA ALA A 176 0.47 -14.96 -8.16
C ALA A 176 1.86 -14.33 -8.09
N HIS A 177 2.40 -14.12 -6.87
CA HIS A 177 3.78 -13.67 -6.67
C HIS A 177 4.80 -14.67 -7.25
N HIS A 178 4.63 -15.97 -7.03
CA HIS A 178 5.56 -16.97 -7.57
C HIS A 178 5.62 -16.95 -9.10
N GLU A 179 4.48 -16.76 -9.76
CA GLU A 179 4.39 -16.71 -11.22
C GLU A 179 4.93 -15.39 -11.79
N THR A 180 4.54 -14.27 -11.20
CA THR A 180 4.80 -12.93 -11.77
C THR A 180 6.03 -12.24 -11.20
N LYS A 181 6.50 -12.64 -10.02
CA LYS A 181 7.51 -11.95 -9.20
C LYS A 181 7.09 -10.55 -8.73
N ALA A 182 5.82 -10.21 -8.82
CA ALA A 182 5.30 -8.94 -8.31
C ALA A 182 5.49 -8.85 -6.77
N PRO A 183 5.97 -7.72 -6.24
CA PRO A 183 6.09 -7.53 -4.79
C PRO A 183 4.72 -7.62 -4.11
N ILE A 184 4.74 -8.05 -2.84
CA ILE A 184 3.53 -8.28 -2.05
C ILE A 184 3.35 -7.14 -1.04
N HIS A 185 2.16 -6.55 -1.01
CA HIS A 185 1.74 -5.65 0.05
C HIS A 185 0.64 -6.29 0.91
N SER A 186 0.66 -6.05 2.21
CA SER A 186 -0.35 -6.57 3.12
C SER A 186 -1.02 -5.46 3.93
N HIS A 187 -2.35 -5.53 4.03
CA HIS A 187 -3.08 -4.81 5.07
C HIS A 187 -3.06 -5.61 6.38
N THR A 188 -2.62 -4.99 7.47
CA THR A 188 -2.80 -5.52 8.83
C THR A 188 -3.78 -4.63 9.58
N GLU A 189 -4.89 -5.17 10.10
CA GLU A 189 -5.82 -4.33 10.85
C GLU A 189 -5.21 -3.92 12.19
N VAL A 190 -5.01 -2.60 12.36
CA VAL A 190 -4.37 -2.00 13.56
C VAL A 190 -2.98 -2.61 13.85
N GLY A 191 -2.23 -3.01 12.82
CA GLY A 191 -0.89 -3.60 12.98
C GLY A 191 -0.88 -4.99 13.62
N THR A 192 -2.01 -5.72 13.59
CA THR A 192 -2.10 -7.08 14.16
C THR A 192 -1.94 -8.16 13.10
N MET A 193 -1.69 -9.40 13.49
CA MET A 193 -1.56 -10.60 12.64
C MET A 193 -0.38 -10.59 11.65
N ALA A 194 0.58 -9.67 11.78
CA ALA A 194 1.72 -9.60 10.86
C ALA A 194 2.63 -10.84 10.94
N LEU A 195 2.89 -11.36 12.13
CA LEU A 195 3.71 -12.57 12.29
C LEU A 195 3.01 -13.81 11.73
N GLU A 196 1.71 -13.95 11.93
CA GLU A 196 0.90 -15.04 11.39
C GLU A 196 0.81 -14.96 9.86
N GLN A 197 0.72 -13.75 9.28
CA GLN A 197 0.82 -13.56 7.82
C GLN A 197 2.19 -13.99 7.30
N ILE A 198 3.27 -13.62 8.00
CA ILE A 198 4.64 -14.01 7.68
C ILE A 198 4.77 -15.54 7.67
N ASP A 199 4.25 -16.23 8.71
CA ASP A 199 4.33 -17.69 8.81
C ASP A 199 3.55 -18.38 7.66
N LEU A 200 2.37 -17.87 7.30
CA LEU A 200 1.61 -18.38 6.16
C LEU A 200 2.37 -18.17 4.85
N LEU A 201 2.92 -16.98 4.60
CA LEU A 201 3.70 -16.72 3.39
C LEU A 201 4.97 -17.57 3.31
N LYS A 202 5.67 -17.78 4.43
CA LYS A 202 6.78 -18.72 4.50
C LYS A 202 6.34 -20.14 4.15
N SER A 203 5.17 -20.57 4.62
CA SER A 203 4.64 -21.91 4.30
C SER A 203 4.31 -22.07 2.81
N GLU A 204 4.00 -20.97 2.12
CA GLU A 204 3.85 -20.92 0.66
C GLU A 204 5.19 -20.72 -0.08
N GLY A 205 6.34 -20.61 0.63
CA GLY A 205 7.67 -20.47 0.02
C GLY A 205 8.01 -19.05 -0.44
N VAL A 206 7.30 -18.03 0.03
CA VAL A 206 7.57 -16.63 -0.33
C VAL A 206 8.82 -16.10 0.39
N GLU A 207 9.71 -15.47 -0.34
CA GLU A 207 10.83 -14.72 0.23
C GLU A 207 10.34 -13.39 0.80
N LEU A 208 10.60 -13.14 2.09
CA LEU A 208 10.04 -12.00 2.80
C LEU A 208 10.61 -10.64 2.39
N SER A 209 11.71 -10.63 1.65
CA SER A 209 12.24 -9.42 1.00
C SER A 209 11.33 -8.84 -0.10
N TYR A 210 10.25 -9.53 -0.43
CA TYR A 210 9.19 -9.04 -1.33
C TYR A 210 7.94 -8.58 -0.59
N LEU A 211 7.89 -8.73 0.75
CA LEU A 211 6.72 -8.42 1.56
C LEU A 211 6.84 -7.05 2.22
N SER A 212 5.83 -6.21 2.07
CA SER A 212 5.60 -5.02 2.88
C SER A 212 4.31 -5.14 3.69
N LEU A 213 4.40 -4.85 4.98
CA LEU A 213 3.29 -4.91 5.94
C LEU A 213 2.79 -3.52 6.25
N GLY A 214 1.55 -3.22 5.90
CA GLY A 214 0.90 -1.93 6.15
C GLY A 214 0.51 -1.72 7.62
N HIS A 215 0.40 -0.45 8.02
CA HIS A 215 -0.18 -0.02 9.30
C HIS A 215 0.61 -0.45 10.55
N MET A 216 1.92 -0.66 10.44
CA MET A 216 2.72 -1.12 11.57
C MET A 216 2.81 -0.10 12.70
N ASP A 217 2.72 1.19 12.40
CA ASP A 217 2.70 2.27 13.41
C ASP A 217 1.40 2.34 14.23
N ARG A 218 0.37 1.56 13.85
CA ARG A 218 -0.89 1.44 14.63
C ARG A 218 -0.78 0.45 15.78
N ASN A 219 0.25 -0.39 15.80
CA ASN A 219 0.63 -1.26 16.90
C ASN A 219 1.97 -0.78 17.47
N PRO A 220 2.00 0.07 18.50
CA PRO A 220 3.23 0.69 18.99
C PRO A 220 4.04 -0.23 19.92
N ASP A 221 4.25 -1.49 19.53
CA ASP A 221 5.04 -2.48 20.27
C ASP A 221 6.42 -2.68 19.61
N PRO A 222 7.51 -2.13 20.21
CA PRO A 222 8.86 -2.27 19.64
C PRO A 222 9.36 -3.71 19.57
N TYR A 223 8.92 -4.57 20.49
CA TYR A 223 9.28 -5.98 20.48
C TYR A 223 8.67 -6.71 19.29
N TYR A 224 7.41 -6.42 19.02
CA TYR A 224 6.71 -6.97 17.85
C TYR A 224 7.34 -6.50 16.53
N HIS A 225 7.68 -5.20 16.44
CA HIS A 225 8.37 -4.65 15.28
C HIS A 225 9.75 -5.29 15.05
N GLU A 226 10.53 -5.53 16.11
CA GLU A 226 11.83 -6.18 15.98
C GLU A 226 11.71 -7.61 15.46
N GLN A 227 10.71 -8.37 15.92
CA GLN A 227 10.47 -9.73 15.42
C GLN A 227 10.15 -9.70 13.92
N ILE A 228 9.31 -8.76 13.46
CA ILE A 228 8.97 -8.59 12.04
C ILE A 228 10.22 -8.19 11.25
N ALA A 229 10.94 -7.15 11.68
CA ALA A 229 12.12 -6.63 11.00
C ALA A 229 13.21 -7.71 10.82
N SER A 230 13.40 -8.55 11.85
CA SER A 230 14.40 -9.65 11.82
C SER A 230 14.11 -10.69 10.74
N THR A 231 12.91 -10.75 10.20
CA THR A 231 12.53 -11.66 9.11
C THR A 231 12.96 -11.15 7.73
N GLY A 232 13.32 -9.87 7.61
CA GLY A 232 13.64 -9.21 6.35
C GLY A 232 12.42 -8.59 5.65
N ALA A 233 11.20 -8.74 6.20
CA ALA A 233 10.01 -8.07 5.68
C ALA A 233 10.06 -6.56 5.92
N TYR A 234 9.47 -5.79 5.01
CA TYR A 234 9.32 -4.35 5.18
C TYR A 234 8.13 -4.01 6.05
N MET A 235 8.26 -2.96 6.83
CA MET A 235 7.19 -2.39 7.67
C MET A 235 6.83 -1.00 7.18
N SER A 236 5.56 -0.79 6.82
CA SER A 236 5.06 0.54 6.46
C SER A 236 4.51 1.27 7.68
N PHE A 237 5.16 2.37 8.04
CA PHE A 237 4.68 3.35 8.99
C PHE A 237 3.86 4.37 8.19
N ASP A 238 2.59 4.05 7.96
CA ASP A 238 1.72 4.77 7.02
C ASP A 238 0.60 5.57 7.68
N GLY A 239 0.71 5.80 8.97
CA GLY A 239 -0.22 6.65 9.72
C GLY A 239 0.28 8.07 9.94
N ILE A 240 1.26 8.55 9.18
CA ILE A 240 1.80 9.89 9.34
C ILE A 240 0.69 10.95 9.15
N GLY A 241 0.59 11.89 10.08
CA GLY A 241 -0.49 12.89 10.10
C GLY A 241 -1.78 12.43 10.80
N LYS A 242 -1.91 11.16 11.14
CA LYS A 242 -3.12 10.58 11.77
C LYS A 242 -3.01 10.50 13.29
N ILE A 243 -3.16 11.64 13.95
CA ILE A 243 -3.05 11.76 15.43
C ILE A 243 -4.01 10.83 16.19
N LYS A 244 -5.13 10.44 15.58
CA LYS A 244 -6.11 9.53 16.19
C LYS A 244 -5.56 8.13 16.51
N TYR A 245 -4.49 7.69 15.83
CA TYR A 245 -3.83 6.41 16.13
C TYR A 245 -2.67 6.59 17.09
N ALA A 246 -1.81 7.58 16.84
CA ALA A 246 -0.67 7.88 17.72
C ALA A 246 -0.15 9.29 17.41
N PRO A 247 0.49 9.99 18.36
CA PRO A 247 1.22 11.22 18.08
C PRO A 247 2.49 10.95 17.27
N GLU A 248 2.94 11.95 16.49
CA GLU A 248 4.13 11.81 15.65
C GLU A 248 5.41 11.49 16.45
N SER A 249 5.52 12.00 17.67
CA SER A 249 6.65 11.69 18.57
C SER A 249 6.76 10.19 18.87
N SER A 250 5.64 9.49 19.05
CA SER A 250 5.64 8.04 19.27
C SER A 250 6.09 7.28 18.02
N ARG A 251 5.60 7.67 16.83
CA ARG A 251 6.03 7.07 15.56
C ARG A 251 7.52 7.26 15.32
N ILE A 252 8.01 8.49 15.48
CA ILE A 252 9.44 8.79 15.33
C ILE A 252 10.28 7.99 16.31
N SER A 253 9.85 7.87 17.57
CA SER A 253 10.55 7.07 18.58
C SER A 253 10.63 5.60 18.19
N LEU A 254 9.54 5.00 17.68
CA LEU A 254 9.51 3.61 17.21
C LEU A 254 10.47 3.38 16.03
N ILE A 255 10.45 4.31 15.05
CA ILE A 255 11.34 4.27 13.89
C ILE A 255 12.81 4.34 14.34
N LEU A 256 13.15 5.30 15.21
CA LEU A 256 14.52 5.48 15.70
C LEU A 256 14.99 4.31 16.58
N GLU A 257 14.08 3.60 17.26
CA GLU A 257 14.42 2.38 17.97
C GLU A 257 14.81 1.25 17.03
N LEU A 258 14.07 1.06 15.93
CA LEU A 258 14.42 0.09 14.89
C LEU A 258 15.75 0.44 14.23
N VAL A 259 15.99 1.72 13.92
CA VAL A 259 17.28 2.20 13.39
C VAL A 259 18.43 1.89 14.35
N ARG A 260 18.24 2.10 15.67
CA ARG A 260 19.27 1.78 16.68
C ARG A 260 19.61 0.30 16.72
N LYS A 261 18.67 -0.56 16.37
CA LYS A 261 18.85 -2.01 16.28
C LYS A 261 19.37 -2.50 14.92
N GLY A 262 19.59 -1.57 13.95
CA GLY A 262 20.12 -1.89 12.63
C GLY A 262 19.06 -2.36 11.61
N TYR A 263 17.78 -2.02 11.81
CA TYR A 263 16.66 -2.41 10.94
C TYR A 263 16.17 -1.27 10.04
N GLU A 264 17.01 -0.27 9.76
CA GLU A 264 16.63 0.84 8.89
C GLU A 264 16.31 0.42 7.44
N ASP A 265 16.78 -0.75 7.00
CA ASP A 265 16.52 -1.28 5.65
C ASP A 265 15.10 -1.84 5.49
N GLN A 266 14.37 -2.08 6.58
CA GLN A 266 13.02 -2.64 6.59
C GLN A 266 11.91 -1.58 6.78
N ILE A 267 12.25 -0.30 6.76
CA ILE A 267 11.30 0.79 7.05
C ILE A 267 10.83 1.47 5.77
N LEU A 268 9.51 1.58 5.62
CA LEU A 268 8.82 2.36 4.61
C LEU A 268 7.94 3.41 5.29
N ILE A 269 7.79 4.59 4.68
CA ILE A 269 7.00 5.69 5.25
C ILE A 269 5.94 6.15 4.25
N SER A 270 4.71 6.40 4.75
CA SER A 270 3.60 6.93 3.95
C SER A 270 2.51 7.57 4.82
N GLY A 271 1.40 7.99 4.18
CA GLY A 271 0.27 8.61 4.84
C GLY A 271 -0.98 7.74 4.91
N ASP A 272 -1.13 6.72 4.04
CA ASP A 272 -2.39 5.98 3.83
C ASP A 272 -3.57 6.97 3.74
N THR A 273 -3.43 7.95 2.86
CA THR A 273 -4.38 9.07 2.69
C THR A 273 -5.60 8.55 1.94
N ALA A 274 -6.60 8.03 2.69
CA ALA A 274 -7.75 7.29 2.16
C ALA A 274 -9.09 7.97 2.46
N ARG A 275 -9.11 9.27 2.78
CA ARG A 275 -10.32 10.01 3.16
C ARG A 275 -10.27 11.44 2.66
N LYS A 276 -11.43 12.03 2.35
CA LYS A 276 -11.56 13.45 1.99
C LYS A 276 -10.93 14.38 3.02
N THR A 277 -11.19 14.10 4.30
CA THR A 277 -10.66 14.88 5.44
C THR A 277 -9.15 14.82 5.59
N TYR A 278 -8.45 13.91 4.89
CA TYR A 278 -6.99 13.86 4.86
C TYR A 278 -6.40 14.63 3.68
N TYR A 279 -7.18 14.79 2.60
CA TYR A 279 -6.80 15.52 1.41
C TYR A 279 -7.01 17.02 1.56
N LYS A 280 -6.04 17.82 1.14
CA LYS A 280 -6.08 19.28 1.23
C LYS A 280 -7.15 19.89 0.31
N HIS A 281 -7.27 19.37 -0.89
CA HIS A 281 -8.17 19.89 -1.90
C HIS A 281 -9.59 19.31 -1.83
N TYR A 282 -9.82 18.27 -1.02
CA TYR A 282 -11.19 17.78 -0.75
C TYR A 282 -11.83 18.49 0.44
N ASP A 283 -11.17 18.50 1.60
CA ASP A 283 -11.76 19.01 2.85
C ASP A 283 -10.71 19.64 3.79
N HIS A 284 -9.77 20.41 3.22
CA HIS A 284 -8.76 21.15 3.96
C HIS A 284 -7.90 20.28 4.92
N GLY A 285 -7.70 19.00 4.58
CA GLY A 285 -6.80 18.11 5.29
C GLY A 285 -5.32 18.49 5.13
N LEU A 286 -4.45 17.66 5.66
CA LEU A 286 -3.00 17.90 5.59
C LEU A 286 -2.44 17.76 4.17
N GLY A 287 -3.11 16.95 3.31
CA GLY A 287 -2.70 16.69 1.93
C GLY A 287 -1.45 15.84 1.80
N LEU A 288 -1.16 15.44 0.56
CA LEU A 288 0.00 14.60 0.26
C LEU A 288 1.34 15.33 0.47
N GLU A 289 1.36 16.65 0.47
CA GLU A 289 2.59 17.44 0.69
C GLU A 289 3.09 17.42 2.14
N TYR A 290 2.22 17.08 3.10
CA TYR A 290 2.49 17.20 4.53
C TYR A 290 3.74 16.44 4.97
N ILE A 291 3.89 15.19 4.54
CA ILE A 291 5.02 14.36 4.96
C ILE A 291 6.34 15.01 4.53
N ILE A 292 6.45 15.41 3.27
CA ILE A 292 7.69 16.02 2.75
C ILE A 292 7.93 17.39 3.39
N SER A 293 6.89 18.24 3.44
CA SER A 293 7.05 19.65 3.81
C SER A 293 7.15 19.89 5.32
N LYS A 294 6.57 18.99 6.15
CA LYS A 294 6.47 19.20 7.60
C LYS A 294 7.06 18.05 8.40
N TRP A 295 6.69 16.80 8.10
CA TRP A 295 7.13 15.66 8.89
C TRP A 295 8.62 15.35 8.68
N VAL A 296 9.09 15.34 7.44
CA VAL A 296 10.50 15.06 7.11
C VAL A 296 11.47 16.03 7.80
N PRO A 297 11.28 17.37 7.76
CA PRO A 297 12.14 18.27 8.50
C PRO A 297 12.18 18.00 10.02
N ARG A 298 11.03 17.69 10.61
CA ARG A 298 10.94 17.32 12.02
C ARG A 298 11.68 16.00 12.30
N PHE A 299 11.47 14.98 11.49
CA PHE A 299 12.13 13.68 11.63
C PHE A 299 13.67 13.85 11.56
N VAL A 300 14.16 14.62 10.60
CA VAL A 300 15.60 14.91 10.47
C VAL A 300 16.16 15.57 11.73
N ASP A 301 15.47 16.56 12.28
CA ASP A 301 15.89 17.23 13.51
C ASP A 301 15.92 16.28 14.71
N GLU A 302 14.85 15.48 14.91
CA GLU A 302 14.77 14.50 16.01
C GLU A 302 15.82 13.39 15.86
N ALA A 303 16.02 12.87 14.64
CA ALA A 303 17.03 11.84 14.35
C ALA A 303 18.46 12.36 14.63
N ASN A 304 18.78 13.59 14.19
CA ASN A 304 20.08 14.21 14.44
C ASN A 304 20.33 14.40 15.95
N ARG A 305 19.33 14.80 16.72
CA ARG A 305 19.43 14.91 18.19
C ARG A 305 19.67 13.55 18.88
N CYS A 306 19.22 12.47 18.25
CA CYS A 306 19.47 11.11 18.70
C CYS A 306 20.81 10.52 18.21
N GLY A 307 21.62 11.31 17.49
CA GLY A 307 22.96 10.89 17.00
C GLY A 307 22.93 10.15 15.67
N PHE A 308 21.82 10.17 14.93
CA PHE A 308 21.71 9.60 13.59
C PHE A 308 21.84 10.66 12.51
N ASP A 309 22.23 10.26 11.29
CA ASP A 309 22.12 11.13 10.12
C ASP A 309 20.68 11.07 9.57
N GLY A 310 19.87 12.04 10.00
CA GLY A 310 18.45 12.09 9.65
C GLY A 310 18.20 12.22 8.14
N ARG A 311 19.09 12.90 7.37
CA ARG A 311 18.95 13.01 5.91
C ARG A 311 19.23 11.68 5.21
N LYS A 312 20.25 10.95 5.66
CA LYS A 312 20.54 9.60 5.14
C LYS A 312 19.41 8.64 5.43
N LEU A 313 18.77 8.72 6.60
CA LEU A 313 17.60 7.91 6.93
C LEU A 313 16.41 8.25 6.03
N VAL A 314 16.15 9.53 5.77
CA VAL A 314 15.07 9.95 4.83
C VAL A 314 15.33 9.40 3.43
N GLU A 315 16.55 9.50 2.91
CA GLU A 315 16.92 8.90 1.62
C GLU A 315 16.65 7.39 1.61
N LYS A 316 17.00 6.71 2.71
CA LYS A 316 16.75 5.28 2.84
C LYS A 316 15.26 4.95 2.83
N PHE A 317 14.44 5.62 3.64
CA PHE A 317 13.02 5.31 3.84
C PHE A 317 12.12 5.67 2.65
N PHE A 318 12.49 6.72 1.91
CA PHE A 318 11.67 7.21 0.81
C PHE A 318 12.24 6.91 -0.58
N VAL A 319 13.50 6.49 -0.70
CA VAL A 319 14.12 6.22 -2.00
C VAL A 319 14.64 4.78 -2.06
N SER A 320 15.65 4.43 -1.25
CA SER A 320 16.36 3.16 -1.39
C SER A 320 15.50 1.95 -1.01
N ASN A 321 14.78 2.02 0.12
CA ASN A 321 13.91 0.94 0.58
C ASN A 321 12.71 0.72 -0.36
N PRO A 322 11.96 1.77 -0.78
CA PRO A 322 10.91 1.59 -1.79
C PRO A 322 11.42 1.00 -3.10
N ALA A 323 12.57 1.48 -3.61
CA ALA A 323 13.17 0.94 -4.83
C ALA A 323 13.51 -0.55 -4.71
N SER A 324 13.92 -1.00 -3.52
CA SER A 324 14.20 -2.41 -3.25
C SER A 324 12.93 -3.24 -3.04
N CYS A 325 11.95 -2.69 -2.30
CA CYS A 325 10.71 -3.36 -1.95
C CYS A 325 9.79 -3.59 -3.16
N PHE A 326 9.60 -2.54 -3.99
CA PHE A 326 8.64 -2.56 -5.09
C PHE A 326 9.23 -3.03 -6.43
N SER A 327 10.44 -3.55 -6.45
CA SER A 327 11.05 -4.08 -7.67
C SER A 327 10.66 -5.51 -7.95
N PHE A 328 10.39 -5.79 -9.23
CA PHE A 328 10.39 -7.14 -9.78
C PHE A 328 11.85 -7.60 -9.90
N LYS A 329 12.24 -8.54 -9.04
CA LYS A 329 13.60 -9.11 -9.01
C LYS A 329 13.63 -10.32 -9.94
N LYS A 330 14.57 -10.34 -10.88
CA LYS A 330 14.77 -11.45 -11.84
C LYS A 330 15.74 -12.48 -11.29
#